data_9ae1b38640d838a7097360aff0ea35a8
#
_entry.id   9ae1b38640d838a7097360aff0ea35a8
#
_cell.length_a   1.000
_cell.length_b   1.000
_cell.length_c   1.000
_cell.angle_alpha   90.00
_cell.angle_beta   90.00
_cell.angle_gamma   90.00
#
_symmetry.space_group_name_H-M   'P 1'
#
loop_
_entity.id
_entity.type
_entity.pdbx_description
1 polymer ?
#
loop_
_entity_poly.entity_id
_entity_poly.type
_entity_poly.pdbx_seq_one_letter_code
_entity_poly.pdbx_strand_id
1 'polypeptide(L)'
;MKKRWMKKAAASTLMAVMTVSLIGCGSVKMTTEGTEDSTRDTTVKMLSSSDVVGKETNEKLETIQGILDKNFYFEEDEQEKQDGIIKGYMEGLDDPYSVYYTAEEYASFMEDTEGEYVGVGVQVSQAADTKTITVTKIFDGPAKDAGIEEEDIITKVNGEDISDQDLDTVVDKIRGEEGTDVTITIYRATDAKDHEYTMPRKKVENPTVEYKMLDNNIGYVEVSSFYEVTADQYIAAVKDLESQGMEGLIVDLRNNGGGLLDIAVKMLDYMLPEGKIVYTKDKDGNIIDEYNSTDDEQFTKPLAVLVNGYSASASEIFAGAIKDYGIGTLVGKNTFGKGIVQRMFPLDDGSAIKVTIAKYFTPKGNDIHKVGIKPDIEVELDTDAYRESKGEKDNQLQSAIDNILEKLGKKTADSTEDSSTEDTADSKDEKADSNDDSTESSTTETGTSEN
;
A
#
# COMPACT_ATOMS: atom_id res chain seq x y z
N MET A 1 27.75 27.49 4.24
CA MET A 1 27.36 26.16 4.64
C MET A 1 25.83 25.96 4.67
N LYS A 2 25.01 26.51 3.78
CA LYS A 2 23.52 26.38 3.81
C LYS A 2 22.87 26.06 2.46
N LYS A 3 23.58 25.42 1.50
CA LYS A 3 22.99 25.17 0.15
C LYS A 3 23.03 23.70 -0.34
N ARG A 4 23.44 22.75 0.48
CA ARG A 4 23.61 21.34 0.03
C ARG A 4 22.51 20.37 0.51
N TRP A 5 21.71 20.76 1.48
CA TRP A 5 20.62 19.95 2.06
C TRP A 5 19.31 19.95 1.25
N MET A 6 19.11 20.92 0.37
CA MET A 6 17.83 21.07 -0.34
C MET A 6 17.66 20.19 -1.59
N LYS A 7 18.57 19.30 -1.92
CA LYS A 7 18.42 18.39 -3.08
C LYS A 7 18.07 16.93 -2.71
N LYS A 8 18.15 16.55 -1.44
CA LYS A 8 17.76 15.19 -0.99
C LYS A 8 16.27 15.04 -0.62
N ALA A 9 15.54 16.12 -0.42
CA ALA A 9 14.15 16.10 0.03
C ALA A 9 13.08 15.91 -1.07
N ALA A 10 13.45 15.80 -2.33
CA ALA A 10 12.49 15.65 -3.42
C ALA A 10 12.38 14.23 -4.01
N ALA A 11 13.17 13.29 -3.50
CA ALA A 11 13.17 11.90 -4.00
C ALA A 11 12.51 10.90 -3.04
N SER A 12 12.16 11.30 -1.81
CA SER A 12 11.76 10.37 -0.75
C SER A 12 10.25 10.09 -0.64
N THR A 13 9.40 10.66 -1.49
CA THR A 13 7.95 10.54 -1.32
C THR A 13 7.26 9.57 -2.29
N LEU A 14 8.02 8.76 -3.05
CA LEU A 14 7.43 7.84 -4.02
C LEU A 14 7.96 6.40 -3.94
N MET A 15 8.53 5.98 -2.81
CA MET A 15 9.20 4.67 -2.72
C MET A 15 8.86 3.87 -1.46
N ALA A 16 7.62 3.75 -1.14
CA ALA A 16 7.25 2.86 -0.04
C ALA A 16 6.09 1.96 -0.43
N VAL A 17 6.33 1.01 -1.35
CA VAL A 17 5.53 -0.22 -1.33
C VAL A 17 6.30 -1.35 -1.97
N MET A 18 6.74 -2.26 -1.16
CA MET A 18 7.60 -3.36 -1.54
C MET A 18 7.03 -4.68 -1.06
N THR A 19 6.80 -5.58 -2.00
CA THR A 19 6.48 -6.96 -1.68
C THR A 19 7.73 -7.77 -1.40
N VAL A 20 7.78 -8.35 -0.23
CA VAL A 20 8.74 -9.40 0.13
C VAL A 20 7.99 -10.71 0.25
N SER A 21 8.34 -11.66 -0.55
CA SER A 21 7.94 -13.05 -0.31
C SER A 21 8.98 -13.65 0.61
N LEU A 22 8.71 -13.65 1.91
CA LEU A 22 9.47 -14.45 2.86
C LEU A 22 9.03 -15.90 2.68
N ILE A 23 9.94 -16.76 2.26
CA ILE A 23 9.72 -18.20 2.29
C ILE A 23 9.79 -18.61 3.74
N GLY A 24 8.64 -18.81 4.36
CA GLY A 24 8.55 -19.48 5.64
C GLY A 24 9.20 -20.86 5.56
N CYS A 25 10.08 -21.19 6.52
CA CYS A 25 10.61 -22.54 6.72
C CYS A 25 9.49 -23.51 7.06
N GLY A 26 8.76 -23.95 6.03
CA GLY A 26 7.92 -25.13 6.09
C GLY A 26 8.76 -26.35 5.73
N SER A 27 9.03 -27.20 6.73
CA SER A 27 9.72 -28.49 6.51
C SER A 27 8.88 -29.38 5.61
N VAL A 28 9.12 -29.34 4.32
CA VAL A 28 8.64 -30.39 3.40
C VAL A 28 9.56 -31.59 3.54
N LYS A 29 9.07 -32.65 4.17
CA LYS A 29 9.68 -33.98 4.11
C LYS A 29 9.61 -34.49 2.68
N MET A 30 10.69 -34.34 1.93
CA MET A 30 10.92 -35.17 0.75
C MET A 30 11.51 -36.51 1.21
N THR A 31 10.75 -37.59 1.04
CA THR A 31 11.27 -38.92 1.06
C THR A 31 12.00 -39.19 -0.25
N THR A 32 13.30 -39.24 -0.22
CA THR A 32 14.11 -39.92 -1.23
C THR A 32 14.95 -40.97 -0.54
N GLU A 33 14.70 -42.23 -0.90
CA GLU A 33 15.64 -43.30 -0.63
C GLU A 33 16.92 -43.14 -1.47
N GLY A 34 18.07 -43.27 -0.80
CA GLY A 34 19.30 -43.74 -1.42
C GLY A 34 20.47 -42.75 -1.48
N THR A 35 21.46 -43.16 -0.67
CA THR A 35 22.91 -42.90 -0.76
C THR A 35 23.51 -41.67 -0.13
N GLU A 36 24.48 -42.03 0.68
CA GLU A 36 25.36 -41.27 1.56
C GLU A 36 26.13 -40.13 0.92
N ASP A 37 26.43 -39.18 1.81
CA ASP A 37 27.61 -38.28 1.84
C ASP A 37 27.61 -37.09 0.91
N SER A 38 27.28 -35.93 1.47
CA SER A 38 28.18 -34.75 1.44
C SER A 38 27.51 -33.55 2.11
N THR A 39 28.18 -33.02 3.11
CA THR A 39 28.05 -31.67 3.66
C THR A 39 27.93 -30.66 2.50
N ARG A 40 26.71 -30.19 2.22
CA ARG A 40 26.51 -29.08 1.29
C ARG A 40 26.84 -27.78 2.00
N ASP A 41 28.10 -27.44 1.89
CA ASP A 41 28.55 -26.05 1.89
C ASP A 41 27.89 -25.36 0.69
N THR A 42 26.80 -24.62 0.93
CA THR A 42 26.16 -23.78 -0.09
C THR A 42 26.92 -22.47 -0.20
N THR A 43 28.21 -22.58 -0.53
CA THR A 43 28.92 -21.44 -1.13
C THR A 43 28.35 -21.27 -2.53
N VAL A 44 27.52 -20.23 -2.72
CA VAL A 44 27.09 -19.80 -4.04
C VAL A 44 28.36 -19.48 -4.84
N LYS A 45 28.82 -20.43 -5.65
CA LYS A 45 29.93 -20.23 -6.57
C LYS A 45 29.44 -19.25 -7.60
N MET A 46 29.77 -17.97 -7.40
CA MET A 46 29.50 -16.90 -8.36
C MET A 46 30.15 -17.26 -9.68
N LEU A 47 29.38 -17.75 -10.62
CA LEU A 47 29.71 -17.77 -12.04
C LEU A 47 29.28 -16.40 -12.61
N SER A 48 30.07 -15.36 -12.34
CA SER A 48 29.92 -14.12 -13.09
C SER A 48 30.53 -14.29 -14.45
N SER A 49 29.70 -14.34 -15.47
CA SER A 49 30.12 -14.28 -16.86
C SER A 49 30.29 -12.84 -17.37
N SER A 50 30.09 -11.84 -16.52
CA SER A 50 30.23 -10.43 -16.86
C SER A 50 31.48 -9.83 -16.22
N ASP A 51 32.22 -9.08 -16.98
CA ASP A 51 33.46 -8.41 -16.58
C ASP A 51 33.18 -7.05 -15.84
N VAL A 52 31.91 -6.82 -15.43
CA VAL A 52 31.50 -5.55 -14.84
C VAL A 52 32.19 -5.28 -13.50
N VAL A 53 32.43 -6.31 -12.70
CA VAL A 53 33.20 -6.24 -11.43
C VAL A 53 34.63 -6.71 -11.68
N GLY A 54 35.10 -6.59 -12.93
CA GLY A 54 36.39 -7.06 -13.35
C GLY A 54 37.53 -6.07 -13.08
N LYS A 55 38.72 -6.46 -13.54
CA LYS A 55 39.97 -5.74 -13.34
C LYS A 55 39.90 -4.28 -13.82
N GLU A 56 39.29 -4.02 -14.98
CA GLU A 56 39.20 -2.69 -15.57
C GLU A 56 38.38 -1.72 -14.69
N THR A 57 37.26 -2.20 -14.17
CA THR A 57 36.42 -1.38 -13.24
C THR A 57 37.17 -1.07 -11.95
N ASN A 58 37.86 -2.06 -11.39
CA ASN A 58 38.65 -1.86 -10.16
C ASN A 58 39.80 -0.86 -10.38
N GLU A 59 40.58 -1.00 -11.46
CA GLU A 59 41.68 -0.07 -11.83
C GLU A 59 41.15 1.36 -12.02
N LYS A 60 39.94 1.51 -12.57
CA LYS A 60 39.30 2.82 -12.70
C LYS A 60 38.90 3.41 -11.36
N LEU A 61 38.30 2.60 -10.46
CA LEU A 61 37.94 3.03 -9.10
C LEU A 61 39.17 3.42 -8.28
N GLU A 62 40.29 2.66 -8.38
CA GLU A 62 41.54 2.99 -7.72
C GLU A 62 42.10 4.32 -8.26
N THR A 63 42.01 4.56 -9.55
CA THR A 63 42.45 5.82 -10.18
C THR A 63 41.62 7.00 -9.69
N ILE A 64 40.29 6.82 -9.62
CA ILE A 64 39.37 7.86 -9.08
C ILE A 64 39.70 8.13 -7.62
N GLN A 65 39.88 7.09 -6.79
CA GLN A 65 40.23 7.25 -5.38
C GLN A 65 41.55 8.03 -5.24
N GLY A 66 42.58 7.68 -6.01
CA GLY A 66 43.86 8.40 -5.99
C GLY A 66 43.76 9.88 -6.40
N ILE A 67 42.76 10.25 -7.19
CA ILE A 67 42.45 11.66 -7.52
C ILE A 67 41.73 12.35 -6.34
N LEU A 68 40.76 11.65 -5.72
CA LEU A 68 40.01 12.18 -4.60
C LEU A 68 40.93 12.43 -3.39
N ASP A 69 41.77 11.49 -3.03
CA ASP A 69 42.75 11.58 -1.92
C ASP A 69 43.63 12.84 -2.01
N LYS A 70 43.89 13.32 -3.24
CA LYS A 70 44.75 14.48 -3.48
C LYS A 70 44.02 15.80 -3.59
N ASN A 71 42.76 15.77 -3.99
CA ASN A 71 42.09 16.98 -4.44
C ASN A 71 40.73 17.24 -3.76
N PHE A 72 40.11 16.21 -3.13
CA PHE A 72 38.82 16.42 -2.47
C PHE A 72 39.02 17.23 -1.19
N TYR A 73 38.18 18.21 -0.99
CA TYR A 73 38.35 19.22 0.06
C TYR A 73 37.74 18.83 1.42
N PHE A 74 36.73 17.95 1.39
CA PHE A 74 35.99 17.58 2.59
C PHE A 74 36.44 16.22 3.11
N GLU A 75 36.10 15.89 4.35
CA GLU A 75 36.26 14.54 4.87
C GLU A 75 35.37 13.56 4.08
N GLU A 76 35.87 12.36 3.86
CA GLU A 76 35.18 11.29 3.16
C GLU A 76 34.70 10.25 4.17
N ASP A 77 33.50 9.72 3.94
CA ASP A 77 33.01 8.52 4.60
C ASP A 77 33.26 7.31 3.72
N GLU A 78 34.10 6.40 4.17
CA GLU A 78 34.47 5.22 3.39
C GLU A 78 33.30 4.25 3.25
N GLN A 79 32.43 4.12 4.27
CA GLN A 79 31.27 3.25 4.23
C GLN A 79 30.21 3.80 3.26
N GLU A 80 29.92 5.11 3.34
CA GLU A 80 29.00 5.75 2.38
C GLU A 80 29.46 5.58 0.93
N LYS A 81 30.78 5.60 0.68
CA LYS A 81 31.31 5.38 -0.68
C LYS A 81 31.15 3.93 -1.13
N GLN A 82 31.42 2.95 -0.25
CA GLN A 82 31.23 1.54 -0.55
C GLN A 82 29.78 1.22 -0.86
N ASP A 83 28.86 1.69 -0.01
CA ASP A 83 27.43 1.55 -0.23
C ASP A 83 26.97 2.23 -1.53
N GLY A 84 27.54 3.41 -1.81
CA GLY A 84 27.27 4.14 -3.05
C GLY A 84 27.69 3.38 -4.32
N ILE A 85 28.81 2.65 -4.28
CA ILE A 85 29.27 1.81 -5.37
C ILE A 85 28.29 0.65 -5.60
N ILE A 86 27.87 -0.03 -4.52
CA ILE A 86 26.96 -1.18 -4.60
C ILE A 86 25.56 -0.72 -5.06
N LYS A 87 25.06 0.39 -4.51
CA LYS A 87 23.80 0.99 -4.96
C LYS A 87 23.83 1.33 -6.45
N GLY A 88 24.92 1.98 -6.92
CA GLY A 88 25.09 2.30 -8.34
C GLY A 88 25.21 1.06 -9.24
N TYR A 89 25.78 -0.03 -8.73
CA TYR A 89 25.81 -1.30 -9.45
C TYR A 89 24.40 -1.87 -9.65
N MET A 90 23.56 -1.84 -8.61
CA MET A 90 22.17 -2.28 -8.68
C MET A 90 21.32 -1.37 -9.57
N GLU A 91 21.51 -0.05 -9.50
CA GLU A 91 20.83 0.92 -10.37
C GLU A 91 21.09 0.66 -11.86
N GLY A 92 22.27 0.10 -12.19
CA GLY A 92 22.63 -0.31 -13.56
C GLY A 92 21.76 -1.41 -14.16
N LEU A 93 20.89 -2.07 -13.37
CA LEU A 93 19.90 -3.05 -13.85
C LEU A 93 18.70 -2.40 -14.55
N ASP A 94 18.52 -1.07 -14.43
CA ASP A 94 17.36 -0.33 -14.92
C ASP A 94 16.02 -0.89 -14.41
N ASP A 95 16.07 -1.45 -13.20
CA ASP A 95 14.91 -1.96 -12.45
C ASP A 95 14.80 -1.26 -11.10
N PRO A 96 13.81 -0.35 -10.91
CA PRO A 96 13.68 0.40 -9.67
C PRO A 96 13.27 -0.46 -8.46
N TYR A 97 12.94 -1.73 -8.69
CA TYR A 97 12.54 -2.66 -7.65
C TYR A 97 13.68 -3.57 -7.18
N SER A 98 14.78 -3.64 -7.96
CA SER A 98 15.99 -4.36 -7.57
C SER A 98 16.96 -3.40 -6.91
N VAL A 99 17.15 -3.52 -5.60
CA VAL A 99 17.89 -2.56 -4.78
C VAL A 99 18.81 -3.25 -3.78
N TYR A 100 19.89 -2.56 -3.39
CA TYR A 100 20.73 -2.90 -2.27
C TYR A 100 20.27 -2.12 -1.02
N TYR A 101 20.23 -2.80 0.11
CA TYR A 101 19.99 -2.24 1.44
C TYR A 101 21.24 -2.37 2.28
N THR A 102 21.66 -1.31 2.94
CA THR A 102 22.62 -1.40 4.04
C THR A 102 22.03 -2.23 5.18
N ALA A 103 22.84 -2.64 6.14
CA ALA A 103 22.35 -3.38 7.32
C ALA A 103 21.25 -2.61 8.06
N GLU A 104 21.40 -1.29 8.23
CA GLU A 104 20.42 -0.42 8.88
C GLU A 104 19.14 -0.31 8.05
N GLU A 105 19.24 -0.04 6.74
CA GLU A 105 18.10 0.02 5.83
C GLU A 105 17.33 -1.31 5.77
N TYR A 106 18.06 -2.45 5.83
CA TYR A 106 17.45 -3.77 5.82
C TYR A 106 16.71 -4.06 7.12
N ALA A 107 17.31 -3.72 8.28
CA ALA A 107 16.67 -3.88 9.57
C ALA A 107 15.37 -3.07 9.67
N SER A 108 15.41 -1.80 9.24
CA SER A 108 14.22 -0.93 9.19
C SER A 108 13.14 -1.48 8.25
N PHE A 109 13.56 -1.99 7.08
CA PHE A 109 12.64 -2.61 6.13
C PHE A 109 11.94 -3.86 6.71
N MET A 110 12.67 -4.68 7.48
CA MET A 110 12.11 -5.86 8.14
C MET A 110 11.11 -5.47 9.23
N GLU A 111 11.45 -4.46 10.06
CA GLU A 111 10.54 -3.93 11.09
C GLU A 111 9.23 -3.43 10.47
N ASP A 112 9.32 -2.64 9.41
CA ASP A 112 8.13 -2.14 8.71
C ASP A 112 7.26 -3.28 8.16
N THR A 113 7.88 -4.35 7.67
CA THR A 113 7.20 -5.50 7.05
C THR A 113 6.51 -6.38 8.08
N GLU A 114 7.08 -6.52 9.28
CA GLU A 114 6.45 -7.24 10.38
C GLU A 114 5.12 -6.57 10.80
N GLY A 115 4.98 -5.27 10.57
CA GLY A 115 3.79 -4.51 10.97
C GLY A 115 3.69 -4.30 12.48
N GLU A 116 4.81 -4.49 13.17
CA GLU A 116 4.96 -4.27 14.60
C GLU A 116 6.23 -3.46 14.83
N TYR A 117 6.22 -2.59 15.81
CA TYR A 117 7.38 -1.80 16.21
C TYR A 117 7.49 -1.70 17.72
N VAL A 118 8.70 -1.46 18.21
CA VAL A 118 8.90 -1.26 19.65
C VAL A 118 8.82 0.23 19.97
N GLY A 119 7.75 0.61 20.67
CA GLY A 119 7.47 2.01 20.99
C GLY A 119 6.36 2.17 22.03
N VAL A 120 5.61 3.25 21.91
CA VAL A 120 4.54 3.60 22.88
C VAL A 120 3.12 3.54 22.32
N GLY A 121 2.94 3.34 21.01
CA GLY A 121 1.61 3.23 20.39
C GLY A 121 0.99 4.58 20.04
N VAL A 122 1.74 5.49 19.42
CA VAL A 122 1.25 6.75 18.89
C VAL A 122 1.65 6.93 17.43
N GLN A 123 0.75 7.50 16.63
CA GLN A 123 1.06 8.08 15.34
C GLN A 123 1.24 9.59 15.51
N VAL A 124 2.28 10.12 14.92
CA VAL A 124 2.61 11.54 15.04
C VAL A 124 2.79 12.17 13.67
N SER A 125 2.50 13.46 13.57
CA SER A 125 2.76 14.27 12.38
C SER A 125 3.50 15.54 12.74
N GLN A 126 4.32 16.05 11.83
CA GLN A 126 5.03 17.32 12.00
C GLN A 126 4.50 18.38 11.04
N ALA A 127 4.08 19.51 11.59
CA ALA A 127 3.69 20.67 10.79
C ALA A 127 4.91 21.26 10.08
N ALA A 128 4.79 21.49 8.77
CA ALA A 128 5.92 21.93 7.93
C ALA A 128 6.45 23.34 8.28
N ASP A 129 5.58 24.22 8.74
CA ASP A 129 5.87 25.63 9.06
C ASP A 129 6.36 25.85 10.50
N THR A 130 5.76 25.16 11.47
CA THR A 130 6.06 25.32 12.90
C THR A 130 6.96 24.24 13.46
N LYS A 131 7.16 23.13 12.74
CA LYS A 131 7.82 21.91 13.20
C LYS A 131 7.14 21.27 14.43
N THR A 132 5.95 21.69 14.77
CA THR A 132 5.21 21.13 15.88
C THR A 132 4.87 19.66 15.60
N ILE A 133 5.16 18.79 16.55
CA ILE A 133 4.86 17.36 16.46
C ILE A 133 3.60 17.08 17.27
N THR A 134 2.56 16.63 16.58
CA THR A 134 1.23 16.37 17.14
C THR A 134 0.90 14.89 17.06
N VAL A 135 0.30 14.36 18.12
CA VAL A 135 -0.27 13.00 18.15
C VAL A 135 -1.54 13.00 17.31
N THR A 136 -1.51 12.26 16.19
CA THR A 136 -2.65 12.19 15.26
C THR A 136 -3.53 10.97 15.50
N LYS A 137 -2.98 9.91 16.09
CA LYS A 137 -3.72 8.68 16.43
C LYS A 137 -3.05 7.96 17.59
N ILE A 138 -3.87 7.30 18.41
CA ILE A 138 -3.39 6.48 19.51
C ILE A 138 -3.86 5.05 19.30
N PHE A 139 -2.91 4.13 19.37
CA PHE A 139 -3.15 2.70 19.28
C PHE A 139 -3.22 2.07 20.66
N ASP A 140 -3.67 0.83 20.75
CA ASP A 140 -3.60 0.08 21.99
C ASP A 140 -2.13 -0.11 22.40
N GLY A 141 -1.78 0.40 23.57
CA GLY A 141 -0.39 0.38 24.00
C GLY A 141 -0.09 1.35 25.16
N PRO A 142 1.21 1.48 25.49
CA PRO A 142 1.65 2.23 26.67
C PRO A 142 1.19 3.70 26.72
N ALA A 143 1.13 4.39 25.59
CA ALA A 143 0.70 5.79 25.53
C ALA A 143 -0.77 5.96 25.90
N LYS A 144 -1.63 5.06 25.42
CA LYS A 144 -3.05 5.01 25.75
C LYS A 144 -3.25 4.74 27.24
N ASP A 145 -2.53 3.75 27.77
CA ASP A 145 -2.58 3.38 29.19
C ASP A 145 -2.09 4.53 30.10
N ALA A 146 -1.11 5.32 29.63
CA ALA A 146 -0.59 6.46 30.36
C ALA A 146 -1.53 7.70 30.31
N GLY A 147 -2.45 7.77 29.34
CA GLY A 147 -3.39 8.89 29.19
C GLY A 147 -2.94 9.99 28.25
N ILE A 148 -2.06 9.68 27.27
CA ILE A 148 -1.81 10.56 26.12
C ILE A 148 -3.08 10.54 25.26
N GLU A 149 -3.42 11.69 24.65
CA GLU A 149 -4.62 11.87 23.84
C GLU A 149 -4.27 12.35 22.44
N GLU A 150 -5.18 12.14 21.49
CA GLU A 150 -5.07 12.73 20.15
C GLU A 150 -5.06 14.25 20.26
N GLU A 151 -4.36 14.92 19.35
CA GLU A 151 -4.09 16.36 19.36
C GLU A 151 -3.13 16.85 20.44
N ASP A 152 -2.59 16.00 21.32
CA ASP A 152 -1.49 16.35 22.20
C ASP A 152 -0.24 16.73 21.39
N ILE A 153 0.43 17.81 21.79
CA ILE A 153 1.67 18.28 21.15
C ILE A 153 2.87 17.79 21.93
N ILE A 154 3.74 16.99 21.33
CA ILE A 154 4.96 16.53 21.97
C ILE A 154 5.97 17.68 22.02
N THR A 155 6.46 18.02 23.21
CA THR A 155 7.40 19.11 23.43
C THR A 155 8.78 18.63 23.87
N LYS A 156 8.86 17.49 24.59
CA LYS A 156 10.13 16.90 25.03
C LYS A 156 10.07 15.37 24.99
N VAL A 157 11.23 14.76 24.73
CA VAL A 157 11.45 13.32 24.89
C VAL A 157 12.67 13.12 25.81
N ASN A 158 12.51 12.35 26.89
CA ASN A 158 13.51 12.13 27.93
C ASN A 158 14.10 13.45 28.52
N GLY A 159 13.23 14.46 28.62
CA GLY A 159 13.60 15.79 29.13
C GLY A 159 14.29 16.70 28.12
N GLU A 160 14.63 16.22 26.93
CA GLU A 160 15.23 17.00 25.86
C GLU A 160 14.13 17.70 25.05
N ASP A 161 14.29 19.00 24.78
CA ASP A 161 13.42 19.79 23.92
C ASP A 161 13.57 19.36 22.47
N ILE A 162 12.45 19.12 21.78
CA ILE A 162 12.41 18.59 20.41
C ILE A 162 11.92 19.60 19.38
N SER A 163 11.70 20.87 19.78
CA SER A 163 11.05 21.89 18.94
C SER A 163 11.77 22.19 17.62
N ASP A 164 13.08 21.98 17.56
CA ASP A 164 13.91 22.22 16.37
C ASP A 164 14.26 20.93 15.59
N GLN A 165 13.82 19.76 16.08
CA GLN A 165 14.18 18.47 15.52
C GLN A 165 13.21 18.07 14.38
N ASP A 166 13.67 17.22 13.49
CA ASP A 166 12.81 16.61 12.46
C ASP A 166 12.06 15.41 13.06
N LEU A 167 11.01 15.01 12.34
CA LEU A 167 10.10 13.95 12.78
C LEU A 167 10.83 12.62 13.01
N ASP A 168 11.71 12.23 12.07
CA ASP A 168 12.41 10.95 12.12
C ASP A 168 13.30 10.88 13.37
N THR A 169 14.07 11.94 13.65
CA THR A 169 14.89 12.04 14.86
C THR A 169 14.06 11.89 16.15
N VAL A 170 12.85 12.45 16.18
CA VAL A 170 11.99 12.37 17.37
C VAL A 170 11.36 10.99 17.50
N VAL A 171 10.93 10.38 16.39
CA VAL A 171 10.41 9.02 16.37
C VAL A 171 11.48 8.03 16.86
N ASP A 172 12.74 8.16 16.43
CA ASP A 172 13.83 7.33 16.89
C ASP A 172 14.09 7.43 18.42
N LYS A 173 13.90 8.62 18.98
CA LYS A 173 13.99 8.81 20.44
C LYS A 173 12.82 8.19 21.22
N ILE A 174 11.62 8.17 20.62
CA ILE A 174 10.43 7.54 21.21
C ILE A 174 10.53 6.03 21.11
N ARG A 175 10.96 5.48 19.96
CA ARG A 175 11.29 4.08 19.76
C ARG A 175 12.52 3.68 20.58
N GLY A 176 12.83 2.40 20.65
CA GLY A 176 14.02 1.87 21.30
C GLY A 176 13.84 0.44 21.77
N GLU A 177 14.74 -0.05 22.61
CA GLU A 177 14.75 -1.42 23.10
C GLU A 177 13.50 -1.73 23.95
N GLU A 178 12.88 -2.89 23.71
CA GLU A 178 11.68 -3.33 24.43
C GLU A 178 11.94 -3.43 25.94
N GLY A 179 10.97 -2.96 26.72
CA GLY A 179 11.03 -2.95 28.18
C GLY A 179 11.80 -1.77 28.78
N THR A 180 12.44 -0.94 27.95
CA THR A 180 13.06 0.31 28.45
C THR A 180 12.01 1.41 28.57
N ASP A 181 12.20 2.35 29.49
CA ASP A 181 11.29 3.47 29.70
C ASP A 181 11.61 4.64 28.76
N VAL A 182 10.56 5.34 28.33
CA VAL A 182 10.64 6.66 27.70
C VAL A 182 9.76 7.65 28.45
N THR A 183 10.27 8.87 28.62
CA THR A 183 9.49 9.98 29.19
C THR A 183 9.13 10.96 28.10
N ILE A 184 7.83 11.18 27.89
CA ILE A 184 7.30 12.12 26.90
C ILE A 184 6.61 13.25 27.65
N THR A 185 7.00 14.50 27.34
CA THR A 185 6.27 15.69 27.78
C THR A 185 5.42 16.19 26.62
N ILE A 186 4.10 16.35 26.88
CA ILE A 186 3.16 16.89 25.90
C ILE A 186 2.59 18.20 26.43
N TYR A 187 2.18 19.07 25.49
CA TYR A 187 1.31 20.20 25.78
C TYR A 187 -0.11 19.84 25.32
N ARG A 188 -1.08 19.93 26.25
CA ARG A 188 -2.50 19.66 25.97
C ARG A 188 -3.26 20.97 25.87
N ALA A 189 -3.84 21.24 24.70
CA ALA A 189 -4.54 22.48 24.43
C ALA A 189 -5.84 22.63 25.24
N THR A 190 -6.50 21.53 25.61
CA THR A 190 -7.78 21.55 26.34
C THR A 190 -7.68 22.10 27.74
N ASP A 191 -6.53 21.96 28.41
CA ASP A 191 -6.29 22.50 29.76
C ASP A 191 -5.11 23.48 29.82
N ALA A 192 -4.47 23.72 28.66
CA ALA A 192 -3.34 24.64 28.47
C ALA A 192 -2.17 24.35 29.43
N LYS A 193 -1.78 23.06 29.58
CA LYS A 193 -0.72 22.62 30.46
C LYS A 193 0.20 21.61 29.79
N ASP A 194 1.43 21.57 30.31
CA ASP A 194 2.34 20.47 30.05
C ASP A 194 2.03 19.30 31.00
N HIS A 195 2.07 18.08 30.41
CA HIS A 195 1.96 16.82 31.13
C HIS A 195 3.18 15.97 30.80
N GLU A 196 3.70 15.27 31.81
CA GLU A 196 4.83 14.37 31.64
C GLU A 196 4.39 12.94 31.94
N TYR A 197 4.68 12.04 30.99
CA TYR A 197 4.34 10.63 31.06
C TYR A 197 5.59 9.78 30.91
N THR A 198 5.85 8.89 31.86
CA THR A 198 6.89 7.87 31.74
C THR A 198 6.23 6.51 31.54
N MET A 199 6.61 5.82 30.48
CA MET A 199 6.01 4.55 30.12
C MET A 199 7.04 3.60 29.49
N PRO A 200 6.86 2.27 29.63
CA PRO A 200 7.76 1.31 29.01
C PRO A 200 7.52 1.25 27.50
N ARG A 201 8.57 1.08 26.73
CA ARG A 201 8.47 0.69 25.34
C ARG A 201 8.02 -0.75 25.25
N LYS A 202 7.03 -1.01 24.42
CA LYS A 202 6.50 -2.35 24.15
C LYS A 202 6.38 -2.58 22.67
N LYS A 203 6.29 -3.84 22.27
CA LYS A 203 5.85 -4.21 20.94
C LYS A 203 4.42 -3.75 20.72
N VAL A 204 4.18 -2.94 19.71
CA VAL A 204 2.89 -2.36 19.35
C VAL A 204 2.58 -2.76 17.92
N GLU A 205 1.41 -3.32 17.69
CA GLU A 205 0.93 -3.58 16.33
C GLU A 205 0.61 -2.25 15.63
N ASN A 206 1.03 -2.14 14.38
CA ASN A 206 0.60 -1.08 13.47
C ASN A 206 -0.67 -1.52 12.76
N PRO A 207 -1.86 -0.97 13.09
CA PRO A 207 -3.09 -1.40 12.45
C PRO A 207 -3.05 -1.09 10.96
N THR A 208 -3.16 -2.12 10.14
CA THR A 208 -3.26 -2.02 8.68
C THR A 208 -4.68 -2.18 8.18
N VAL A 209 -5.62 -2.47 9.08
CA VAL A 209 -7.02 -2.68 8.78
C VAL A 209 -7.88 -1.77 9.66
N GLU A 210 -8.69 -0.94 9.03
CA GLU A 210 -9.76 -0.17 9.66
C GLU A 210 -11.10 -0.64 9.12
N TYR A 211 -12.12 -0.73 9.98
CA TYR A 211 -13.42 -1.20 9.54
C TYR A 211 -14.57 -0.54 10.29
N LYS A 212 -15.72 -0.51 9.64
CA LYS A 212 -16.96 -0.01 10.22
C LYS A 212 -18.18 -0.62 9.52
N MET A 213 -19.31 -0.64 10.23
CA MET A 213 -20.58 -0.90 9.61
C MET A 213 -21.13 0.41 9.02
N LEU A 214 -21.43 0.41 7.74
CA LEU A 214 -22.15 1.49 7.05
C LEU A 214 -23.67 1.27 7.14
N ASP A 215 -24.44 2.26 6.67
CA ASP A 215 -25.88 2.13 6.52
C ASP A 215 -26.25 0.91 5.66
N ASN A 216 -27.47 0.40 5.84
CA ASN A 216 -27.99 -0.79 5.16
C ASN A 216 -27.25 -2.10 5.45
N ASN A 217 -26.54 -2.19 6.58
CA ASN A 217 -25.75 -3.34 6.99
C ASN A 217 -24.64 -3.71 5.97
N ILE A 218 -24.00 -2.71 5.41
CA ILE A 218 -22.85 -2.90 4.52
C ILE A 218 -21.59 -2.74 5.37
N GLY A 219 -20.76 -3.79 5.44
CA GLY A 219 -19.43 -3.72 6.04
C GLY A 219 -18.48 -2.96 5.13
N TYR A 220 -17.66 -2.11 5.71
CA TYR A 220 -16.55 -1.43 5.03
C TYR A 220 -15.25 -1.79 5.75
N VAL A 221 -14.28 -2.26 4.98
CA VAL A 221 -12.95 -2.63 5.47
C VAL A 221 -11.91 -1.97 4.59
N GLU A 222 -11.15 -1.05 5.17
CA GLU A 222 -9.99 -0.43 4.53
C GLU A 222 -8.72 -1.20 4.90
N VAL A 223 -7.93 -1.55 3.90
CA VAL A 223 -6.64 -2.22 4.07
C VAL A 223 -5.54 -1.32 3.52
N SER A 224 -4.72 -0.77 4.39
CA SER A 224 -3.68 0.19 4.03
C SER A 224 -2.40 -0.46 3.50
N SER A 225 -2.07 -1.68 3.96
CA SER A 225 -0.88 -2.45 3.56
C SER A 225 -1.11 -3.93 3.80
N PHE A 226 -0.26 -4.78 3.19
CA PHE A 226 -0.26 -6.22 3.41
C PHE A 226 0.99 -6.62 4.23
N TYR A 227 0.96 -6.33 5.54
CA TYR A 227 1.98 -6.72 6.50
C TYR A 227 1.62 -8.02 7.22
N GLU A 228 2.51 -8.59 8.03
CA GLU A 228 2.27 -9.89 8.66
C GLU A 228 0.99 -9.94 9.50
N VAL A 229 0.66 -8.83 10.19
CA VAL A 229 -0.53 -8.69 11.03
C VAL A 229 -1.85 -8.54 10.24
N THR A 230 -1.78 -8.17 8.96
CA THR A 230 -2.95 -7.72 8.18
C THR A 230 -3.99 -8.82 7.96
N ALA A 231 -3.56 -10.05 7.68
CA ALA A 231 -4.52 -11.12 7.39
C ALA A 231 -5.39 -11.44 8.62
N ASP A 232 -4.80 -11.49 9.80
CA ASP A 232 -5.52 -11.78 11.05
C ASP A 232 -6.44 -10.61 11.40
N GLN A 233 -5.98 -9.35 11.25
CA GLN A 233 -6.81 -8.16 11.44
C GLN A 233 -8.00 -8.13 10.47
N TYR A 234 -7.77 -8.45 9.19
CA TYR A 234 -8.81 -8.49 8.16
C TYR A 234 -9.87 -9.54 8.46
N ILE A 235 -9.46 -10.77 8.77
CA ILE A 235 -10.36 -11.87 9.08
C ILE A 235 -11.17 -11.56 10.35
N ALA A 236 -10.53 -10.99 11.37
CA ALA A 236 -11.21 -10.56 12.59
C ALA A 236 -12.26 -9.46 12.30
N ALA A 237 -11.91 -8.46 11.48
CA ALA A 237 -12.82 -7.39 11.08
C ALA A 237 -14.05 -7.92 10.32
N VAL A 238 -13.84 -8.82 9.35
CA VAL A 238 -14.94 -9.42 8.59
C VAL A 238 -15.86 -10.25 9.51
N LYS A 239 -15.30 -11.08 10.38
CA LYS A 239 -16.07 -11.87 11.36
C LYS A 239 -16.86 -10.99 12.34
N ASP A 240 -16.28 -9.90 12.79
CA ASP A 240 -16.97 -8.96 13.66
C ASP A 240 -18.15 -8.29 12.94
N LEU A 241 -17.94 -7.79 11.70
CA LEU A 241 -19.00 -7.24 10.88
C LEU A 241 -20.11 -8.26 10.59
N GLU A 242 -19.77 -9.52 10.35
CA GLU A 242 -20.74 -10.60 10.19
C GLU A 242 -21.57 -10.82 11.46
N SER A 243 -20.93 -10.77 12.64
CA SER A 243 -21.60 -10.88 13.94
C SER A 243 -22.57 -9.72 14.19
N GLN A 244 -22.30 -8.54 13.62
CA GLN A 244 -23.18 -7.37 13.65
C GLN A 244 -24.31 -7.42 12.61
N GLY A 245 -24.38 -8.47 11.79
CA GLY A 245 -25.44 -8.66 10.79
C GLY A 245 -25.13 -8.06 9.40
N MET A 246 -23.87 -7.98 9.03
CA MET A 246 -23.44 -7.55 7.71
C MET A 246 -24.11 -8.35 6.58
N GLU A 247 -24.67 -7.65 5.59
CA GLU A 247 -25.31 -8.26 4.42
C GLU A 247 -24.47 -8.17 3.15
N GLY A 248 -23.53 -7.23 3.06
CA GLY A 248 -22.56 -7.07 1.97
C GLY A 248 -21.29 -6.42 2.46
N LEU A 249 -20.18 -6.57 1.72
CA LEU A 249 -18.85 -6.11 2.11
C LEU A 249 -18.23 -5.22 1.03
N ILE A 250 -17.63 -4.12 1.45
CA ILE A 250 -16.74 -3.29 0.64
C ILE A 250 -15.33 -3.41 1.21
N VAL A 251 -14.38 -3.82 0.38
CA VAL A 251 -12.94 -3.82 0.71
C VAL A 251 -12.29 -2.66 -0.03
N ASP A 252 -11.68 -1.74 0.69
CA ASP A 252 -11.00 -0.58 0.12
C ASP A 252 -9.50 -0.82 0.05
N LEU A 253 -8.97 -0.92 -1.16
CA LEU A 253 -7.55 -1.06 -1.48
C LEU A 253 -7.01 0.20 -2.17
N ARG A 254 -7.73 1.29 -2.18
CA ARG A 254 -7.24 2.55 -2.74
C ARG A 254 -6.02 3.03 -1.95
N ASN A 255 -5.02 3.53 -2.65
CA ASN A 255 -3.74 3.98 -2.10
C ASN A 255 -2.90 2.89 -1.41
N ASN A 256 -3.33 1.63 -1.46
CA ASN A 256 -2.58 0.50 -0.93
C ASN A 256 -1.61 -0.03 -1.99
N GLY A 257 -0.35 0.27 -1.83
CA GLY A 257 0.68 -0.17 -2.77
C GLY A 257 1.08 -1.64 -2.65
N GLY A 258 0.44 -2.45 -1.80
CA GLY A 258 0.69 -3.88 -1.62
C GLY A 258 1.37 -4.21 -0.29
N GLY A 259 2.30 -5.11 -0.34
CA GLY A 259 3.02 -5.71 0.77
C GLY A 259 3.34 -7.18 0.49
N LEU A 260 3.20 -8.04 1.49
CA LEU A 260 3.53 -9.45 1.42
C LEU A 260 2.51 -10.23 0.56
N LEU A 261 3.02 -11.02 -0.36
CA LEU A 261 2.19 -11.85 -1.25
C LEU A 261 1.41 -12.90 -0.46
N ASP A 262 2.07 -13.57 0.49
CA ASP A 262 1.47 -14.62 1.31
C ASP A 262 0.35 -14.10 2.22
N ILE A 263 0.40 -12.83 2.62
CA ILE A 263 -0.68 -12.18 3.37
C ILE A 263 -1.91 -11.98 2.47
N ALA A 264 -1.73 -11.50 1.23
CA ALA A 264 -2.83 -11.45 0.28
C ALA A 264 -3.41 -12.83 -0.01
N VAL A 265 -2.57 -13.87 -0.09
CA VAL A 265 -3.00 -15.26 -0.25
C VAL A 265 -3.84 -15.72 0.94
N LYS A 266 -3.41 -15.47 2.18
CA LYS A 266 -4.19 -15.83 3.40
C LYS A 266 -5.55 -15.12 3.43
N MET A 267 -5.61 -13.83 3.08
CA MET A 267 -6.89 -13.11 3.00
C MET A 267 -7.80 -13.68 1.91
N LEU A 268 -7.23 -14.06 0.77
CA LEU A 268 -7.98 -14.65 -0.34
C LEU A 268 -8.41 -16.09 -0.07
N ASP A 269 -7.63 -16.87 0.66
CA ASP A 269 -8.01 -18.21 1.09
C ASP A 269 -9.31 -18.20 1.94
N TYR A 270 -9.44 -17.19 2.83
CA TYR A 270 -10.65 -16.93 3.58
C TYR A 270 -11.87 -16.53 2.70
N MET A 271 -11.62 -15.98 1.50
CA MET A 271 -12.68 -15.41 0.66
C MET A 271 -13.13 -16.33 -0.48
N LEU A 272 -12.21 -17.14 -1.02
CA LEU A 272 -12.39 -17.86 -2.27
C LEU A 272 -12.82 -19.32 -2.05
N PRO A 273 -13.54 -19.93 -3.00
CA PRO A 273 -13.65 -21.38 -3.05
C PRO A 273 -12.29 -22.02 -3.36
N GLU A 274 -12.16 -23.34 -3.17
CA GLU A 274 -10.97 -24.10 -3.57
C GLU A 274 -10.54 -23.77 -4.99
N GLY A 275 -9.27 -23.43 -5.16
CA GLY A 275 -8.70 -23.15 -6.46
C GLY A 275 -7.43 -22.27 -6.42
N LYS A 276 -6.95 -21.94 -7.60
CA LYS A 276 -5.74 -21.15 -7.75
C LYS A 276 -5.98 -19.69 -7.37
N ILE A 277 -5.11 -19.10 -6.52
CA ILE A 277 -5.12 -17.69 -6.15
C ILE A 277 -4.20 -16.90 -7.07
N VAL A 278 -2.94 -17.32 -7.16
CA VAL A 278 -1.89 -16.65 -7.93
C VAL A 278 -0.78 -17.66 -8.25
N TYR A 279 -0.06 -17.45 -9.33
CA TYR A 279 1.15 -18.22 -9.62
C TYR A 279 2.22 -17.32 -10.23
N THR A 280 3.48 -17.76 -10.11
CA THR A 280 4.63 -17.00 -10.57
C THR A 280 5.40 -17.74 -11.66
N LYS A 281 5.98 -16.99 -12.58
CA LYS A 281 6.88 -17.53 -13.62
C LYS A 281 8.21 -16.81 -13.61
N ASP A 282 9.28 -17.60 -13.78
CA ASP A 282 10.62 -17.09 -13.99
C ASP A 282 10.79 -16.47 -15.38
N LYS A 283 12.01 -15.98 -15.67
CA LYS A 283 12.38 -15.39 -16.97
C LYS A 283 12.28 -16.36 -18.14
N ASP A 284 12.35 -17.67 -17.88
CA ASP A 284 12.29 -18.74 -18.89
C ASP A 284 10.85 -19.25 -19.10
N GLY A 285 9.88 -18.70 -18.33
CA GLY A 285 8.46 -19.02 -18.40
C GLY A 285 8.02 -20.23 -17.58
N ASN A 286 8.92 -20.79 -16.75
CA ASN A 286 8.59 -21.90 -15.86
C ASN A 286 7.81 -21.38 -14.64
N ILE A 287 6.79 -22.11 -14.22
CA ILE A 287 6.10 -21.84 -12.96
C ILE A 287 7.07 -22.22 -11.83
N ILE A 288 7.32 -21.27 -10.93
CA ILE A 288 8.20 -21.45 -9.77
C ILE A 288 7.43 -21.53 -8.46
N ASP A 289 6.30 -20.81 -8.36
CA ASP A 289 5.43 -20.87 -7.19
C ASP A 289 3.96 -20.87 -7.66
N GLU A 290 3.10 -21.58 -6.96
CA GLU A 290 1.66 -21.59 -7.16
C GLU A 290 0.96 -21.63 -5.78
N TYR A 291 0.02 -20.71 -5.58
CA TYR A 291 -0.73 -20.57 -4.35
C TYR A 291 -2.21 -20.86 -4.63
N ASN A 292 -2.80 -21.69 -3.80
CA ASN A 292 -4.17 -22.15 -3.95
C ASN A 292 -4.95 -21.86 -2.67
N SER A 293 -6.26 -21.57 -2.83
CA SER A 293 -7.22 -21.54 -1.74
C SER A 293 -7.71 -22.94 -1.41
N THR A 294 -8.14 -23.08 -0.17
CA THR A 294 -8.88 -24.27 0.32
C THR A 294 -10.39 -24.03 0.17
N ASP A 295 -11.22 -24.96 0.66
CA ASP A 295 -12.68 -24.80 0.73
C ASP A 295 -13.19 -24.69 2.17
N ASP A 296 -12.28 -24.43 3.11
CA ASP A 296 -12.58 -24.43 4.55
C ASP A 296 -13.53 -23.28 4.92
N GLU A 297 -13.34 -22.09 4.30
CA GLU A 297 -14.22 -20.93 4.46
C GLU A 297 -14.40 -20.23 3.11
N GLN A 298 -15.60 -19.70 2.86
CA GLN A 298 -15.90 -18.94 1.64
C GLN A 298 -16.79 -17.76 1.96
N PHE A 299 -16.44 -16.59 1.43
CA PHE A 299 -17.28 -15.42 1.52
C PHE A 299 -18.35 -15.44 0.43
N THR A 300 -19.62 -15.45 0.81
CA THR A 300 -20.76 -15.64 -0.11
C THR A 300 -21.69 -14.44 -0.23
N LYS A 301 -21.46 -13.37 0.55
CA LYS A 301 -22.26 -12.15 0.47
C LYS A 301 -21.81 -11.27 -0.69
N PRO A 302 -22.67 -10.34 -1.17
CA PRO A 302 -22.27 -9.33 -2.15
C PRO A 302 -20.97 -8.62 -1.74
N LEU A 303 -20.02 -8.55 -2.67
CA LEU A 303 -18.69 -7.96 -2.46
C LEU A 303 -18.41 -6.88 -3.51
N ALA A 304 -17.86 -5.76 -3.07
CA ALA A 304 -17.22 -4.77 -3.92
C ALA A 304 -15.79 -4.51 -3.43
N VAL A 305 -14.89 -4.21 -4.36
CA VAL A 305 -13.50 -3.85 -4.04
C VAL A 305 -13.18 -2.51 -4.68
N LEU A 306 -12.83 -1.52 -3.85
CA LEU A 306 -12.41 -0.19 -4.31
C LEU A 306 -10.92 -0.23 -4.66
N VAL A 307 -10.58 0.26 -5.85
CA VAL A 307 -9.21 0.30 -6.36
C VAL A 307 -8.90 1.62 -7.06
N ASN A 308 -7.63 2.02 -7.06
CA ASN A 308 -7.15 3.18 -7.81
C ASN A 308 -5.74 2.96 -8.38
N GLY A 309 -5.19 3.97 -9.04
CA GLY A 309 -3.86 3.90 -9.67
C GLY A 309 -2.69 3.69 -8.69
N TYR A 310 -2.93 3.73 -7.38
CA TYR A 310 -1.95 3.42 -6.34
C TYR A 310 -2.16 2.03 -5.74
N SER A 311 -3.24 1.33 -6.08
CA SER A 311 -3.45 -0.08 -5.72
C SER A 311 -2.46 -0.93 -6.51
N ALA A 312 -1.46 -1.52 -5.85
CA ALA A 312 -0.36 -2.19 -6.53
C ALA A 312 -0.01 -3.55 -5.90
N SER A 313 0.63 -4.43 -6.67
CA SER A 313 1.26 -5.66 -6.17
C SER A 313 0.28 -6.59 -5.43
N ALA A 314 0.42 -6.82 -4.11
CA ALA A 314 -0.49 -7.65 -3.30
C ALA A 314 -1.96 -7.20 -3.42
N SER A 315 -2.21 -5.87 -3.51
CA SER A 315 -3.56 -5.34 -3.81
C SER A 315 -4.07 -5.81 -5.17
N GLU A 316 -3.19 -5.92 -6.16
CA GLU A 316 -3.56 -6.40 -7.50
C GLU A 316 -3.75 -7.91 -7.53
N ILE A 317 -3.02 -8.66 -6.69
CA ILE A 317 -3.27 -10.10 -6.49
C ILE A 317 -4.66 -10.29 -5.90
N PHE A 318 -5.00 -9.53 -4.85
CA PHE A 318 -6.32 -9.57 -4.22
C PHE A 318 -7.44 -9.20 -5.21
N ALA A 319 -7.35 -8.03 -5.82
CA ALA A 319 -8.34 -7.56 -6.78
C ALA A 319 -8.47 -8.48 -8.00
N GLY A 320 -7.35 -8.98 -8.52
CA GLY A 320 -7.31 -9.88 -9.68
C GLY A 320 -7.98 -11.24 -9.41
N ALA A 321 -7.74 -11.81 -8.23
CA ALA A 321 -8.36 -13.05 -7.83
C ALA A 321 -9.89 -12.87 -7.65
N ILE A 322 -10.33 -11.83 -6.92
CA ILE A 322 -11.76 -11.52 -6.76
C ILE A 322 -12.46 -11.36 -8.11
N LYS A 323 -11.84 -10.64 -9.03
CA LYS A 323 -12.36 -10.43 -10.40
C LYS A 323 -12.40 -11.73 -11.21
N ASP A 324 -11.33 -12.49 -11.20
CA ASP A 324 -11.24 -13.73 -11.98
C ASP A 324 -12.23 -14.80 -11.51
N TYR A 325 -12.47 -14.89 -10.20
CA TYR A 325 -13.52 -15.75 -9.64
C TYR A 325 -14.93 -15.19 -9.84
N GLY A 326 -15.08 -13.89 -10.05
CA GLY A 326 -16.37 -13.23 -10.22
C GLY A 326 -17.19 -13.16 -8.93
N ILE A 327 -16.55 -13.24 -7.78
CA ILE A 327 -17.22 -13.17 -6.47
C ILE A 327 -17.45 -11.75 -5.99
N GLY A 328 -16.78 -10.75 -6.61
CA GLY A 328 -16.90 -9.34 -6.27
C GLY A 328 -16.88 -8.45 -7.51
N THR A 329 -17.24 -7.18 -7.31
CA THR A 329 -17.20 -6.13 -8.34
C THR A 329 -16.09 -5.14 -8.02
N LEU A 330 -15.16 -4.91 -8.93
CA LEU A 330 -14.13 -3.90 -8.78
C LEU A 330 -14.67 -2.52 -9.19
N VAL A 331 -14.51 -1.52 -8.32
CA VAL A 331 -15.00 -0.15 -8.52
C VAL A 331 -13.85 0.84 -8.36
N GLY A 332 -13.77 1.83 -9.23
CA GLY A 332 -12.79 2.91 -9.16
C GLY A 332 -11.98 3.10 -10.43
N LYS A 333 -10.66 3.07 -10.34
CA LYS A 333 -9.74 3.28 -11.48
C LYS A 333 -8.85 2.08 -11.71
N ASN A 334 -8.22 2.03 -12.90
CA ASN A 334 -7.23 1.01 -13.23
C ASN A 334 -6.12 0.98 -12.19
N THR A 335 -5.69 -0.20 -11.76
CA THR A 335 -4.62 -0.37 -10.79
C THR A 335 -3.24 -0.06 -11.37
N PHE A 336 -2.21 -0.04 -10.55
CA PHE A 336 -0.86 0.41 -10.89
C PHE A 336 -0.17 -0.42 -12.01
N GLY A 337 -0.30 -1.74 -11.95
CA GLY A 337 0.37 -2.65 -12.90
C GLY A 337 1.74 -3.14 -12.43
N LYS A 338 1.92 -3.43 -11.12
CA LYS A 338 3.14 -4.05 -10.60
C LYS A 338 3.00 -5.57 -10.55
N GLY A 339 3.12 -6.25 -11.68
CA GLY A 339 2.99 -7.70 -11.84
C GLY A 339 4.32 -8.46 -11.70
N ILE A 340 5.22 -8.03 -10.80
CA ILE A 340 6.55 -8.61 -10.59
C ILE A 340 6.80 -8.95 -9.13
N VAL A 341 7.58 -10.01 -8.91
CA VAL A 341 7.94 -10.52 -7.58
C VAL A 341 9.41 -10.27 -7.32
N GLN A 342 9.70 -9.70 -6.16
CA GLN A 342 11.06 -9.56 -5.67
C GLN A 342 11.35 -10.62 -4.61
N ARG A 343 12.60 -11.04 -4.53
CA ARG A 343 13.13 -11.86 -3.43
C ARG A 343 14.26 -11.13 -2.75
N MET A 344 14.26 -11.23 -1.43
CA MET A 344 15.33 -10.72 -0.58
C MET A 344 16.44 -11.76 -0.44
N PHE A 345 17.68 -11.31 -0.55
CA PHE A 345 18.90 -12.11 -0.35
C PHE A 345 19.76 -11.41 0.69
N PRO A 346 19.68 -11.82 1.98
CA PRO A 346 20.55 -11.30 3.02
C PRO A 346 22.01 -11.61 2.72
N LEU A 347 22.92 -10.72 3.11
CA LEU A 347 24.37 -10.87 3.00
C LEU A 347 24.99 -11.05 4.40
N ASP A 348 26.23 -11.54 4.43
CA ASP A 348 26.92 -11.93 5.68
C ASP A 348 27.22 -10.74 6.60
N ASP A 349 27.24 -9.52 6.08
CA ASP A 349 27.49 -8.27 6.81
C ASP A 349 26.22 -7.63 7.38
N GLY A 350 25.06 -8.28 7.23
CA GLY A 350 23.75 -7.79 7.66
C GLY A 350 23.04 -6.93 6.62
N SER A 351 23.70 -6.57 5.53
CA SER A 351 23.05 -5.93 4.38
C SER A 351 22.22 -6.92 3.56
N ALA A 352 21.48 -6.45 2.55
CA ALA A 352 20.70 -7.33 1.68
C ALA A 352 20.56 -6.78 0.28
N ILE A 353 20.33 -7.67 -0.68
CA ILE A 353 19.82 -7.27 -2.00
C ILE A 353 18.40 -7.78 -2.19
N LYS A 354 17.56 -6.93 -2.73
CA LYS A 354 16.23 -7.28 -3.23
C LYS A 354 16.26 -7.32 -4.73
N VAL A 355 15.84 -8.42 -5.33
CA VAL A 355 15.97 -8.65 -6.78
C VAL A 355 14.63 -9.12 -7.36
N THR A 356 14.23 -8.54 -8.47
CA THR A 356 13.08 -9.03 -9.26
C THR A 356 13.45 -10.37 -9.88
N ILE A 357 12.71 -11.42 -9.50
CA ILE A 357 12.98 -12.80 -9.90
C ILE A 357 11.91 -13.42 -10.80
N ALA A 358 10.69 -12.88 -10.76
CA ALA A 358 9.53 -13.48 -11.42
C ALA A 358 8.48 -12.44 -11.78
N LYS A 359 7.54 -12.86 -12.64
CA LYS A 359 6.23 -12.23 -12.80
C LYS A 359 5.17 -13.09 -12.15
N TYR A 360 4.12 -12.45 -11.63
CA TYR A 360 2.94 -13.17 -11.17
C TYR A 360 1.75 -12.98 -12.11
N PHE A 361 0.85 -13.97 -12.08
CA PHE A 361 -0.30 -14.07 -12.95
C PHE A 361 -1.55 -14.32 -12.11
N THR A 362 -2.66 -13.72 -12.53
CA THR A 362 -3.97 -13.96 -11.89
C THR A 362 -4.42 -15.42 -12.08
N PRO A 363 -5.45 -15.90 -11.37
CA PRO A 363 -5.96 -17.28 -11.53
C PRO A 363 -6.20 -17.69 -12.98
N LYS A 364 -6.74 -16.79 -13.81
CA LYS A 364 -7.00 -17.04 -15.25
C LYS A 364 -5.79 -16.81 -16.15
N GLY A 365 -4.63 -16.45 -15.58
CA GLY A 365 -3.38 -16.32 -16.34
C GLY A 365 -3.13 -14.96 -16.94
N ASN A 366 -3.80 -13.90 -16.47
CA ASN A 366 -3.55 -12.55 -16.97
C ASN A 366 -2.23 -12.00 -16.42
N ASP A 367 -1.37 -11.51 -17.32
CA ASP A 367 -0.18 -10.71 -16.96
C ASP A 367 -0.64 -9.27 -16.70
N ILE A 368 -0.45 -8.81 -15.48
CA ILE A 368 -0.85 -7.45 -15.08
C ILE A 368 0.30 -6.45 -15.11
N HIS A 369 1.52 -6.92 -15.37
CA HIS A 369 2.71 -6.06 -15.34
C HIS A 369 2.64 -4.95 -16.39
N LYS A 370 2.73 -3.68 -15.94
CA LYS A 370 2.58 -2.45 -16.75
C LYS A 370 1.19 -2.27 -17.39
N VAL A 371 0.22 -3.11 -17.02
CA VAL A 371 -1.16 -3.04 -17.54
C VAL A 371 -2.14 -2.70 -16.43
N GLY A 372 -1.97 -3.28 -15.23
CA GLY A 372 -2.90 -3.17 -14.12
C GLY A 372 -4.16 -4.01 -14.34
N ILE A 373 -5.11 -3.83 -13.43
CA ILE A 373 -6.42 -4.47 -13.46
C ILE A 373 -7.48 -3.39 -13.66
N LYS A 374 -8.21 -3.49 -14.77
CA LYS A 374 -9.30 -2.58 -15.05
C LYS A 374 -10.50 -2.87 -14.12
N PRO A 375 -11.07 -1.85 -13.43
CA PRO A 375 -12.29 -2.06 -12.65
C PRO A 375 -13.47 -2.46 -13.52
N ASP A 376 -14.49 -3.07 -12.91
CA ASP A 376 -15.73 -3.42 -13.57
C ASP A 376 -16.64 -2.19 -13.72
N ILE A 377 -16.62 -1.33 -12.70
CA ILE A 377 -17.29 -0.03 -12.70
C ILE A 377 -16.21 1.05 -12.60
N GLU A 378 -15.98 1.74 -13.71
CA GLU A 378 -14.98 2.80 -13.77
C GLU A 378 -15.58 4.13 -13.29
N VAL A 379 -15.04 4.65 -12.17
CA VAL A 379 -15.47 5.89 -11.52
C VAL A 379 -14.27 6.75 -11.21
N GLU A 380 -14.22 7.99 -11.69
CA GLU A 380 -13.24 8.99 -11.28
C GLU A 380 -13.64 9.57 -9.92
N LEU A 381 -12.67 9.72 -9.01
CA LEU A 381 -12.95 10.39 -7.74
C LEU A 381 -13.20 11.88 -7.98
N ASP A 382 -14.32 12.40 -7.50
CA ASP A 382 -14.54 13.85 -7.41
C ASP A 382 -13.68 14.42 -6.28
N THR A 383 -12.43 14.76 -6.64
CA THR A 383 -11.43 15.22 -5.67
C THR A 383 -11.79 16.52 -5.00
N ASP A 384 -12.57 17.38 -5.65
CA ASP A 384 -12.98 18.67 -5.09
C ASP A 384 -14.08 18.44 -4.05
N ALA A 385 -15.14 17.69 -4.39
CA ALA A 385 -16.19 17.33 -3.44
C ALA A 385 -15.64 16.51 -2.26
N TYR A 386 -14.74 15.55 -2.52
CA TYR A 386 -14.09 14.75 -1.49
C TYR A 386 -13.30 15.61 -0.51
N ARG A 387 -12.47 16.53 -1.01
CA ARG A 387 -11.64 17.42 -0.18
C ARG A 387 -12.48 18.43 0.60
N GLU A 388 -13.45 19.07 -0.04
CA GLU A 388 -14.35 20.04 0.61
C GLU A 388 -15.17 19.42 1.73
N SER A 389 -15.59 18.17 1.55
CA SER A 389 -16.35 17.42 2.56
C SER A 389 -15.46 16.68 3.58
N LYS A 390 -14.15 16.80 3.52
CA LYS A 390 -13.19 16.04 4.34
C LYS A 390 -13.40 14.52 4.25
N GLY A 391 -13.70 14.03 3.04
CA GLY A 391 -13.90 12.60 2.77
C GLY A 391 -15.34 12.10 2.92
N GLU A 392 -16.29 12.95 3.37
CA GLU A 392 -17.70 12.53 3.51
C GLU A 392 -18.39 12.28 2.15
N LYS A 393 -18.02 13.05 1.11
CA LYS A 393 -18.56 12.88 -0.25
C LYS A 393 -17.60 12.07 -1.09
N ASP A 394 -17.69 10.77 -1.00
CA ASP A 394 -16.91 9.81 -1.77
C ASP A 394 -17.80 9.14 -2.80
N ASN A 395 -17.76 9.62 -4.05
CA ASN A 395 -18.57 9.09 -5.15
C ASN A 395 -18.13 7.69 -5.59
N GLN A 396 -16.89 7.28 -5.36
CA GLN A 396 -16.44 5.91 -5.62
C GLN A 396 -17.01 4.95 -4.56
N LEU A 397 -16.94 5.32 -3.28
CA LEU A 397 -17.56 4.55 -2.20
C LEU A 397 -19.08 4.46 -2.40
N GLN A 398 -19.75 5.56 -2.80
CA GLN A 398 -21.18 5.54 -3.08
C GLN A 398 -21.51 4.57 -4.22
N SER A 399 -20.71 4.54 -5.29
CA SER A 399 -20.91 3.59 -6.40
C SER A 399 -20.73 2.13 -5.96
N ALA A 400 -19.82 1.84 -5.02
CA ALA A 400 -19.67 0.52 -4.44
C ALA A 400 -20.88 0.13 -3.57
N ILE A 401 -21.41 1.07 -2.77
CA ILE A 401 -22.62 0.89 -1.98
C ILE A 401 -23.82 0.57 -2.89
N ASP A 402 -24.02 1.37 -3.95
CA ASP A 402 -25.12 1.17 -4.89
C ASP A 402 -25.05 -0.20 -5.57
N ASN A 403 -23.85 -0.65 -5.97
CA ASN A 403 -23.64 -1.99 -6.52
C ASN A 403 -24.01 -3.11 -5.52
N ILE A 404 -23.66 -2.96 -4.25
CA ILE A 404 -24.04 -3.92 -3.20
C ILE A 404 -25.56 -3.92 -3.01
N LEU A 405 -26.19 -2.73 -2.93
CA LEU A 405 -27.64 -2.60 -2.78
C LEU A 405 -28.40 -3.22 -3.93
N GLU A 406 -27.95 -3.02 -5.17
CA GLU A 406 -28.54 -3.65 -6.37
C GLU A 406 -28.48 -5.19 -6.25
N LYS A 407 -27.34 -5.76 -5.87
CA LYS A 407 -27.19 -7.21 -5.68
C LYS A 407 -28.06 -7.76 -4.53
N LEU A 408 -28.36 -6.94 -3.53
CA LEU A 408 -29.28 -7.26 -2.43
C LEU A 408 -30.77 -7.05 -2.81
N GLY A 409 -31.07 -6.50 -3.99
CA GLY A 409 -32.43 -6.14 -4.39
C GLY A 409 -33.01 -4.98 -3.59
N LYS A 410 -32.18 -4.13 -3.01
CA LYS A 410 -32.55 -2.93 -2.23
C LYS A 410 -32.52 -1.68 -3.14
N LYS A 411 -33.23 -0.60 -2.72
CA LYS A 411 -33.19 0.66 -3.47
C LYS A 411 -31.84 1.34 -3.35
N THR A 412 -31.32 1.85 -4.46
CA THR A 412 -30.11 2.70 -4.52
C THR A 412 -30.47 4.17 -4.31
N ALA A 413 -29.49 5.03 -4.00
CA ALA A 413 -29.69 6.47 -3.77
C ALA A 413 -30.33 7.17 -4.99
N ASP A 414 -30.00 6.74 -6.20
CA ASP A 414 -30.49 7.31 -7.46
C ASP A 414 -32.00 7.02 -7.71
N SER A 415 -32.59 6.06 -7.01
CA SER A 415 -34.01 5.70 -7.14
C SER A 415 -34.95 6.56 -6.31
N THR A 416 -34.45 7.54 -5.56
CA THR A 416 -35.25 8.40 -4.68
C THR A 416 -35.67 9.74 -5.30
N GLU A 417 -35.09 10.15 -6.44
CA GLU A 417 -35.46 11.43 -7.10
C GLU A 417 -36.64 11.34 -8.07
N ASP A 418 -37.11 10.14 -8.47
CA ASP A 418 -38.13 10.00 -9.56
C ASP A 418 -39.54 9.61 -9.06
N SER A 419 -39.90 9.85 -7.79
CA SER A 419 -41.24 9.52 -7.27
C SER A 419 -42.06 10.70 -6.75
N SER A 420 -41.87 11.91 -7.28
CA SER A 420 -42.73 13.04 -6.96
C SER A 420 -43.17 13.85 -8.19
N THR A 421 -43.89 13.23 -9.11
CA THR A 421 -44.87 13.94 -9.98
C THR A 421 -45.76 12.91 -10.67
N GLU A 422 -46.91 12.61 -10.09
CA GLU A 422 -48.14 12.31 -10.81
C GLU A 422 -49.28 12.21 -9.80
N ASP A 423 -50.12 13.21 -9.82
CA ASP A 423 -51.58 13.05 -9.92
C ASP A 423 -52.26 14.42 -9.86
N THR A 424 -52.70 14.91 -11.01
CA THR A 424 -53.97 15.60 -11.11
C THR A 424 -54.48 15.48 -12.56
N ALA A 425 -55.41 14.58 -12.72
CA ALA A 425 -56.31 14.53 -13.86
C ALA A 425 -57.23 15.73 -13.82
N ASP A 426 -57.45 16.41 -14.93
CA ASP A 426 -58.82 16.73 -15.32
C ASP A 426 -58.94 16.95 -16.85
N SER A 427 -60.03 16.42 -17.34
CA SER A 427 -60.56 16.38 -18.70
C SER A 427 -61.03 17.74 -19.18
N LYS A 428 -60.96 18.03 -20.50
CA LYS A 428 -62.05 18.30 -21.44
C LYS A 428 -61.62 18.92 -22.75
N ASP A 429 -61.98 18.20 -23.79
CA ASP A 429 -62.64 18.53 -25.06
C ASP A 429 -62.35 19.83 -25.84
N GLU A 430 -62.19 19.54 -27.12
CA GLU A 430 -62.79 20.08 -28.37
C GLU A 430 -61.96 20.99 -29.29
N LYS A 431 -61.82 20.42 -30.50
CA LYS A 431 -62.01 20.94 -31.88
C LYS A 431 -61.00 21.89 -32.52
N ALA A 432 -60.46 21.33 -33.62
CA ALA A 432 -60.51 21.75 -35.04
C ALA A 432 -60.08 23.20 -35.37
N ASP A 433 -59.13 23.45 -36.21
CA ASP A 433 -59.30 23.48 -37.66
C ASP A 433 -58.05 24.03 -38.38
N SER A 434 -57.70 23.40 -39.44
CA SER A 434 -57.18 23.78 -40.74
C SER A 434 -56.11 24.86 -41.00
N ASN A 435 -55.27 24.43 -41.95
CA ASN A 435 -54.62 25.19 -43.03
C ASN A 435 -53.43 26.08 -42.70
N ASP A 436 -52.43 25.95 -43.38
CA ASP A 436 -51.97 25.85 -44.76
C ASP A 436 -50.78 26.76 -44.96
N ASP A 437 -49.88 26.30 -45.71
CA ASP A 437 -49.13 26.89 -46.80
C ASP A 437 -47.75 27.49 -46.56
N SER A 438 -46.83 26.75 -47.14
CA SER A 438 -45.81 27.13 -48.12
C SER A 438 -44.63 28.03 -47.78
N THR A 439 -43.57 27.49 -48.23
CA THR A 439 -42.48 27.96 -49.13
C THR A 439 -41.18 28.41 -48.52
N GLU A 440 -40.19 27.62 -48.85
CA GLU A 440 -39.01 27.89 -49.69
C GLU A 440 -38.18 29.13 -49.26
N SER A 441 -36.90 29.10 -49.15
CA SER A 441 -35.82 28.70 -50.05
C SER A 441 -34.47 29.15 -49.40
N SER A 442 -33.50 28.29 -49.47
CA SER A 442 -32.24 28.41 -50.21
C SER A 442 -31.27 29.47 -49.79
N THR A 443 -30.12 29.09 -49.62
CA THR A 443 -28.80 29.18 -50.28
C THR A 443 -27.68 29.65 -49.40
N THR A 444 -26.68 28.78 -49.31
CA THR A 444 -25.25 28.91 -49.73
C THR A 444 -24.51 30.13 -49.21
N GLU A 445 -23.36 30.00 -48.75
CA GLU A 445 -22.02 29.66 -49.17
C GLU A 445 -20.94 30.12 -48.16
N THR A 446 -20.01 29.25 -47.96
CA THR A 446 -18.53 29.40 -48.11
C THR A 446 -17.79 30.44 -47.37
N GLY A 447 -16.65 30.00 -46.81
CA GLY A 447 -15.45 30.77 -46.75
C GLY A 447 -14.54 30.49 -45.55
N THR A 448 -13.70 29.54 -45.67
CA THR A 448 -12.21 29.50 -45.61
C THR A 448 -11.51 30.51 -44.71
N SER A 449 -10.66 29.97 -43.91
CA SER A 449 -9.17 30.00 -43.83
C SER A 449 -8.55 30.72 -42.66
N GLU A 450 -7.64 29.97 -42.08
CA GLU A 450 -6.26 30.31 -41.65
C GLU A 450 -6.05 31.40 -40.58
N ASN A 451 -5.61 31.01 -39.42
CA ASN A 451 -4.20 31.00 -39.01
C ASN A 451 -4.06 30.21 -37.69
#